data_c596b325c0061c8a5fa9654d2d21f905
#
_entry.id   c596b325c0061c8a5fa9654d2d21f905
#
_cell.length_a   1.000
_cell.length_b   1.000
_cell.length_c   1.000
_cell.angle_alpha   90.00
_cell.angle_beta   90.00
_cell.angle_gamma   90.00
#
_symmetry.space_group_name_H-M   'P 1'
#
loop_
_entity.id
_entity.type
_entity.pdbx_description
1 polymer ?
#
loop_
_entity_poly.entity_id
_entity_poly.type
_entity_poly.pdbx_seq_one_letter_code
_entity_poly.pdbx_strand_id
1 'polypeptide(L)'
;MELNLTPLNLTDNDEKRPIVIAGPCSAETEEQVMSTATQLSKKGVKLFRAGIWKPRTKPGGFEGIGEPGLAWLNEVQKETGMKVCTEVATHAHVEACLKAGVDLLWIGARTVANPFAMQEIADTLKGVDIPVLVKNPVNPDLELWIGGLERINQAGITRLGVIHRGFSTYEKKLYRNLPMWHIPIELRRRCPGLPIFGDPSHIGGKRELVAPLCQQAMDLGFDGLIVESHCNPDAAWSDASQQVTPDVLDFILDKLVIRKITETTESLTALRRQIDEIDNSLIELLSKRMRISREIGEYKRKHDMTVVQTSRYTEILDKRGAQGVLCGMSSDFIKDVFESIHEESVRQQIEVMNQ
;
A
#
# COMPACT_ATOMS: atom_id res chain seq x y z
N MET A 1 17.54 -8.62 7.78
CA MET A 1 18.37 -9.05 6.62
C MET A 1 18.59 -7.85 5.73
N GLU A 2 19.77 -7.70 5.15
CA GLU A 2 20.08 -6.58 4.26
C GLU A 2 19.82 -7.03 2.81
N LEU A 3 18.91 -6.31 2.12
CA LEU A 3 18.66 -6.54 0.70
C LEU A 3 19.83 -5.95 -0.11
N ASN A 4 20.29 -6.67 -1.13
CA ASN A 4 21.26 -6.16 -2.08
C ASN A 4 20.52 -5.32 -3.13
N LEU A 5 20.52 -4.00 -2.98
CA LEU A 5 19.77 -3.08 -3.82
C LEU A 5 20.65 -2.22 -4.68
N THR A 6 20.23 -2.01 -5.92
CA THR A 6 20.80 -1.04 -6.84
C THR A 6 19.69 -0.09 -7.31
N PRO A 7 20.02 1.14 -7.76
CA PRO A 7 19.02 2.10 -8.24
C PRO A 7 18.13 1.51 -9.34
N LEU A 8 16.83 1.77 -9.26
CA LEU A 8 15.84 1.28 -10.24
C LEU A 8 16.10 1.81 -11.66
N ASN A 9 16.65 3.03 -11.81
CA ASN A 9 16.95 3.69 -13.07
C ASN A 9 15.78 3.65 -14.07
N LEU A 10 14.58 3.94 -13.59
CA LEU A 10 13.35 3.86 -14.39
C LEU A 10 13.21 5.07 -15.32
N THR A 11 13.55 6.25 -14.83
CA THR A 11 13.48 7.53 -15.55
C THR A 11 14.66 8.42 -15.14
N ASP A 12 14.95 9.45 -15.92
CA ASP A 12 15.79 10.54 -15.47
C ASP A 12 15.09 11.27 -14.32
N ASN A 13 15.84 11.62 -13.29
CA ASN A 13 15.29 12.29 -12.11
C ASN A 13 14.79 13.70 -12.48
N ASP A 14 13.49 13.92 -12.38
CA ASP A 14 12.90 15.25 -12.37
C ASP A 14 12.60 15.62 -10.90
N GLU A 15 13.32 16.61 -10.38
CA GLU A 15 13.11 17.07 -8.99
C GLU A 15 11.71 17.67 -8.74
N LYS A 16 10.97 18.00 -9.79
CA LYS A 16 9.67 18.65 -9.70
C LYS A 16 8.50 17.68 -9.67
N ARG A 17 8.68 16.46 -10.15
CA ARG A 17 7.64 15.42 -10.16
C ARG A 17 8.17 14.11 -9.61
N PRO A 18 7.33 13.32 -8.89
CA PRO A 18 7.73 11.96 -8.49
C PRO A 18 7.87 11.06 -9.72
N ILE A 19 8.49 9.90 -9.56
CA ILE A 19 8.43 8.85 -10.58
C ILE A 19 6.97 8.40 -10.71
N VAL A 20 6.40 8.50 -11.91
CA VAL A 20 4.99 8.17 -12.16
C VAL A 20 4.88 7.02 -13.14
N ILE A 21 4.22 5.95 -12.70
CA ILE A 21 3.80 4.82 -13.53
C ILE A 21 2.30 4.99 -13.75
N ALA A 22 1.86 5.25 -14.98
CA ALA A 22 0.45 5.49 -15.26
C ALA A 22 -0.06 4.75 -16.48
N GLY A 23 -1.34 4.44 -16.50
CA GLY A 23 -2.03 3.75 -17.57
C GLY A 23 -3.23 2.97 -17.04
N PRO A 24 -3.96 2.26 -17.91
CA PRO A 24 -5.24 1.67 -17.52
C PRO A 24 -5.09 0.53 -16.49
N CYS A 25 -6.16 0.26 -15.77
CA CYS A 25 -6.27 -0.92 -14.92
C CYS A 25 -5.97 -2.19 -15.72
N SER A 26 -6.59 -2.34 -16.88
CA SER A 26 -6.37 -3.45 -17.82
C SER A 26 -6.20 -2.95 -19.25
N ALA A 27 -5.39 -3.68 -20.02
CA ALA A 27 -5.44 -3.61 -21.48
C ALA A 27 -6.73 -4.28 -21.95
N GLU A 28 -7.54 -3.57 -22.73
CA GLU A 28 -8.88 -3.99 -23.14
C GLU A 28 -8.96 -4.13 -24.66
N THR A 29 -8.52 -3.10 -25.36
CA THR A 29 -8.35 -3.07 -26.81
C THR A 29 -7.07 -2.33 -27.17
N GLU A 30 -6.53 -2.59 -28.35
CA GLU A 30 -5.35 -1.88 -28.85
C GLU A 30 -5.60 -0.36 -28.92
N GLU A 31 -6.76 0.05 -29.43
CA GLU A 31 -7.16 1.45 -29.51
C GLU A 31 -7.18 2.12 -28.13
N GLN A 32 -7.76 1.46 -27.13
CA GLN A 32 -7.81 1.96 -25.75
C GLN A 32 -6.40 2.13 -25.17
N VAL A 33 -5.52 1.15 -25.35
CA VAL A 33 -4.14 1.17 -24.89
C VAL A 33 -3.37 2.31 -25.54
N MET A 34 -3.39 2.40 -26.87
CA MET A 34 -2.68 3.41 -27.65
C MET A 34 -3.20 4.83 -27.38
N SER A 35 -4.52 5.00 -27.31
CA SER A 35 -5.14 6.29 -26.99
C SER A 35 -4.71 6.78 -25.60
N THR A 36 -4.73 5.90 -24.60
CA THR A 36 -4.31 6.24 -23.24
C THR A 36 -2.82 6.57 -23.18
N ALA A 37 -1.98 5.75 -23.82
CA ALA A 37 -0.52 5.91 -23.85
C ALA A 37 -0.12 7.23 -24.53
N THR A 38 -0.69 7.52 -25.70
CA THR A 38 -0.42 8.77 -26.43
C THR A 38 -0.79 10.01 -25.62
N GLN A 39 -1.92 10.00 -24.91
CA GLN A 39 -2.32 11.10 -24.05
C GLN A 39 -1.36 11.28 -22.87
N LEU A 40 -0.98 10.19 -22.20
CA LEU A 40 -0.05 10.22 -21.06
C LEU A 40 1.36 10.65 -21.46
N SER A 41 1.87 10.19 -22.62
CA SER A 41 3.17 10.59 -23.15
C SER A 41 3.25 12.11 -23.38
N LYS A 42 2.20 12.70 -23.95
CA LYS A 42 2.10 14.18 -24.14
C LYS A 42 2.10 14.96 -22.83
N LYS A 43 1.74 14.33 -21.71
CA LYS A 43 1.78 14.88 -20.35
C LYS A 43 3.10 14.60 -19.62
N GLY A 44 4.08 14.06 -20.32
CA GLY A 44 5.42 13.81 -19.78
C GLY A 44 5.55 12.54 -18.95
N VAL A 45 4.55 11.66 -18.91
CA VAL A 45 4.67 10.34 -18.29
C VAL A 45 5.68 9.51 -19.08
N LYS A 46 6.60 8.83 -18.36
CA LYS A 46 7.68 8.03 -18.97
C LYS A 46 7.51 6.52 -18.79
N LEU A 47 6.60 6.10 -17.93
CA LEU A 47 6.36 4.70 -17.57
C LEU A 47 4.88 4.39 -17.74
N PHE A 48 4.56 3.56 -18.72
CA PHE A 48 3.20 3.14 -19.03
C PHE A 48 2.90 1.79 -18.40
N ARG A 49 1.76 1.69 -17.69
CA ARG A 49 1.25 0.43 -17.17
C ARG A 49 -0.01 -0.01 -17.89
N ALA A 50 -0.17 -1.31 -18.14
CA ALA A 50 -1.46 -1.92 -18.40
C ALA A 50 -1.48 -3.35 -17.88
N GLY A 51 -2.53 -3.72 -17.14
CA GLY A 51 -2.71 -5.10 -16.68
C GLY A 51 -3.16 -5.98 -17.85
N ILE A 52 -2.35 -6.95 -18.23
CA ILE A 52 -2.66 -7.89 -19.31
C ILE A 52 -3.39 -9.10 -18.76
N TRP A 53 -2.96 -9.58 -17.61
CA TRP A 53 -3.60 -10.64 -16.83
C TRP A 53 -4.20 -10.06 -15.55
N LYS A 54 -5.43 -10.48 -15.23
CA LYS A 54 -6.17 -9.92 -14.10
C LYS A 54 -6.68 -11.05 -13.19
N PRO A 55 -5.96 -11.38 -12.09
CA PRO A 55 -6.46 -12.34 -11.12
C PRO A 55 -7.72 -11.79 -10.44
N ARG A 56 -8.85 -12.46 -10.62
CA ARG A 56 -10.14 -12.05 -10.06
C ARG A 56 -10.48 -12.85 -8.82
N THR A 57 -11.09 -12.19 -7.83
CA THR A 57 -11.58 -12.85 -6.61
C THR A 57 -12.83 -13.68 -6.91
N LYS A 58 -13.66 -13.24 -7.86
CA LYS A 58 -14.87 -13.93 -8.29
C LYS A 58 -14.75 -14.31 -9.75
N PRO A 59 -15.20 -15.51 -10.16
CA PRO A 59 -15.25 -15.90 -11.56
C PRO A 59 -16.27 -15.05 -12.34
N GLY A 60 -16.12 -15.02 -13.67
CA GLY A 60 -17.07 -14.33 -14.58
C GLY A 60 -16.77 -12.85 -14.82
N GLY A 61 -15.70 -12.28 -14.24
CA GLY A 61 -15.22 -10.95 -14.61
C GLY A 61 -14.21 -11.00 -15.75
N PHE A 62 -13.86 -9.82 -16.29
CA PHE A 62 -12.79 -9.72 -17.30
C PHE A 62 -11.44 -10.10 -16.69
N GLU A 63 -10.82 -11.17 -17.16
CA GLU A 63 -9.58 -11.75 -16.61
C GLU A 63 -8.31 -11.26 -17.34
N GLY A 64 -8.46 -10.27 -18.22
CA GLY A 64 -7.40 -9.71 -19.04
C GLY A 64 -7.41 -10.28 -20.45
N ILE A 65 -6.67 -9.60 -21.34
CA ILE A 65 -6.55 -10.00 -22.74
C ILE A 65 -5.49 -11.10 -22.95
N GLY A 66 -4.58 -11.27 -21.99
CA GLY A 66 -3.49 -12.22 -22.07
C GLY A 66 -2.35 -11.75 -23.00
N GLU A 67 -1.60 -12.72 -23.54
CA GLU A 67 -0.41 -12.47 -24.37
C GLU A 67 -0.61 -11.51 -25.55
N PRO A 68 -1.76 -11.46 -26.26
CA PRO A 68 -1.96 -10.47 -27.32
C PRO A 68 -1.72 -9.03 -26.88
N GLY A 69 -1.98 -8.71 -25.60
CA GLY A 69 -1.70 -7.39 -25.04
C GLY A 69 -0.22 -7.01 -24.97
N LEU A 70 0.70 -7.97 -25.03
CA LEU A 70 2.14 -7.71 -25.09
C LEU A 70 2.53 -7.00 -26.39
N ALA A 71 1.89 -7.35 -27.51
CA ALA A 71 2.12 -6.67 -28.78
C ALA A 71 1.69 -5.19 -28.70
N TRP A 72 0.59 -4.89 -28.00
CA TRP A 72 0.14 -3.51 -27.79
C TRP A 72 1.09 -2.71 -26.90
N LEU A 73 1.70 -3.33 -25.88
CA LEU A 73 2.73 -2.68 -25.09
C LEU A 73 3.98 -2.38 -25.91
N ASN A 74 4.40 -3.27 -26.79
CA ASN A 74 5.51 -3.02 -27.71
C ASN A 74 5.21 -1.86 -28.67
N GLU A 75 3.98 -1.73 -29.11
CA GLU A 75 3.56 -0.61 -29.93
C GLU A 75 3.61 0.71 -29.15
N VAL A 76 3.20 0.71 -27.87
CA VAL A 76 3.37 1.86 -26.98
C VAL A 76 4.83 2.27 -26.86
N GLN A 77 5.77 1.33 -26.68
CA GLN A 77 7.21 1.63 -26.65
C GLN A 77 7.68 2.33 -27.93
N LYS A 78 7.30 1.81 -29.10
CA LYS A 78 7.72 2.35 -30.40
C LYS A 78 7.15 3.73 -30.67
N GLU A 79 5.84 3.91 -30.46
CA GLU A 79 5.14 5.13 -30.84
C GLU A 79 5.35 6.29 -29.84
N THR A 80 5.60 5.96 -28.55
CA THR A 80 5.67 6.98 -27.50
C THR A 80 7.04 7.13 -26.86
N GLY A 81 7.91 6.16 -27.02
CA GLY A 81 9.21 6.10 -26.32
C GLY A 81 9.09 5.84 -24.81
N MET A 82 7.88 5.57 -24.30
CA MET A 82 7.71 5.22 -22.88
C MET A 82 8.20 3.81 -22.61
N LYS A 83 8.75 3.59 -21.42
CA LYS A 83 8.95 2.23 -20.88
C LYS A 83 7.60 1.64 -20.49
N VAL A 84 7.45 0.33 -20.65
CA VAL A 84 6.20 -0.37 -20.37
C VAL A 84 6.32 -1.37 -19.23
N CYS A 85 5.23 -1.55 -18.49
CA CYS A 85 5.17 -2.52 -17.40
C CYS A 85 3.80 -3.20 -17.31
N THR A 86 3.81 -4.42 -16.77
CA THR A 86 2.59 -5.20 -16.54
C THR A 86 2.71 -6.07 -15.29
N GLU A 87 1.54 -6.58 -14.81
CA GLU A 87 1.46 -7.53 -13.71
C GLU A 87 1.86 -8.94 -14.16
N VAL A 88 2.67 -9.61 -13.33
CA VAL A 88 2.97 -11.03 -13.50
C VAL A 88 2.51 -11.81 -12.27
N ALA A 89 2.02 -13.03 -12.47
CA ALA A 89 1.51 -13.89 -11.42
C ALA A 89 2.02 -15.35 -11.51
N THR A 90 2.63 -15.73 -12.62
CA THR A 90 3.17 -17.08 -12.87
C THR A 90 4.51 -16.98 -13.61
N HIS A 91 5.27 -18.08 -13.63
CA HIS A 91 6.49 -18.20 -14.43
C HIS A 91 6.23 -17.94 -15.94
N ALA A 92 5.14 -18.46 -16.49
CA ALA A 92 4.77 -18.27 -17.89
C ALA A 92 4.54 -16.78 -18.23
N HIS A 93 3.94 -16.00 -17.31
CA HIS A 93 3.79 -14.55 -17.49
C HIS A 93 5.13 -13.84 -17.53
N VAL A 94 6.08 -14.25 -16.67
CA VAL A 94 7.44 -13.68 -16.66
C VAL A 94 8.14 -13.98 -17.98
N GLU A 95 8.16 -15.24 -18.43
CA GLU A 95 8.79 -15.64 -19.68
C GLU A 95 8.22 -14.90 -20.89
N ALA A 96 6.89 -14.78 -20.98
CA ALA A 96 6.22 -14.04 -22.04
C ALA A 96 6.61 -12.55 -22.05
N CYS A 97 6.65 -11.91 -20.86
CA CYS A 97 7.08 -10.52 -20.73
C CYS A 97 8.54 -10.30 -21.13
N LEU A 98 9.44 -11.19 -20.68
CA LEU A 98 10.86 -11.11 -21.04
C LEU A 98 11.07 -11.27 -22.55
N LYS A 99 10.39 -12.23 -23.16
CA LYS A 99 10.42 -12.45 -24.62
C LYS A 99 9.88 -11.25 -25.39
N ALA A 100 8.86 -10.59 -24.87
CA ALA A 100 8.27 -9.39 -25.47
C ALA A 100 9.08 -8.11 -25.21
N GLY A 101 10.09 -8.13 -24.36
CA GLY A 101 10.90 -6.94 -24.06
C GLY A 101 10.18 -5.90 -23.17
N VAL A 102 9.37 -6.35 -22.23
CA VAL A 102 8.76 -5.48 -21.21
C VAL A 102 9.85 -4.93 -20.30
N ASP A 103 9.83 -3.63 -19.98
CA ASP A 103 10.90 -2.92 -19.28
C ASP A 103 10.88 -3.09 -17.76
N LEU A 104 9.72 -3.36 -17.18
CA LEU A 104 9.50 -3.44 -15.74
C LEU A 104 8.36 -4.42 -15.43
N LEU A 105 8.55 -5.26 -14.44
CA LEU A 105 7.50 -6.17 -13.97
C LEU A 105 6.98 -5.73 -12.61
N TRP A 106 5.68 -5.94 -12.34
CA TRP A 106 5.22 -5.92 -10.96
C TRP A 106 4.51 -7.22 -10.60
N ILE A 107 4.75 -7.66 -9.36
CA ILE A 107 4.10 -8.84 -8.80
C ILE A 107 2.86 -8.40 -8.02
N GLY A 108 1.71 -8.97 -8.36
CA GLY A 108 0.42 -8.60 -7.81
C GLY A 108 0.23 -9.00 -6.34
N ALA A 109 -0.61 -8.27 -5.61
CA ALA A 109 -0.86 -8.47 -4.18
C ALA A 109 -1.36 -9.88 -3.81
N ARG A 110 -2.12 -10.54 -4.69
CA ARG A 110 -2.59 -11.92 -4.48
C ARG A 110 -1.48 -12.94 -4.68
N THR A 111 -0.59 -12.68 -5.61
CA THR A 111 0.59 -13.51 -5.90
C THR A 111 1.58 -13.45 -4.75
N VAL A 112 1.87 -12.25 -4.23
CA VAL A 112 2.76 -12.05 -3.07
C VAL A 112 2.29 -12.80 -1.83
N ALA A 113 0.98 -12.96 -1.66
CA ALA A 113 0.40 -13.73 -0.57
C ALA A 113 0.64 -15.26 -0.68
N ASN A 114 1.24 -15.74 -1.78
CA ASN A 114 1.52 -17.15 -2.02
C ASN A 114 3.03 -17.40 -2.16
N PRO A 115 3.72 -17.93 -1.13
CA PRO A 115 5.16 -18.17 -1.18
C PRO A 115 5.63 -19.14 -2.28
N PHE A 116 4.78 -20.07 -2.72
CA PHE A 116 5.13 -20.99 -3.83
C PHE A 116 5.16 -20.23 -5.17
N ALA A 117 4.14 -19.42 -5.45
CA ALA A 117 4.10 -18.59 -6.65
C ALA A 117 5.26 -17.57 -6.66
N MET A 118 5.58 -16.97 -5.50
CA MET A 118 6.74 -16.09 -5.37
C MET A 118 8.06 -16.81 -5.65
N GLN A 119 8.20 -18.08 -5.23
CA GLN A 119 9.39 -18.88 -5.50
C GLN A 119 9.51 -19.23 -6.99
N GLU A 120 8.42 -19.65 -7.64
CA GLU A 120 8.40 -19.93 -9.09
C GLU A 120 8.81 -18.69 -9.91
N ILE A 121 8.29 -17.52 -9.57
CA ILE A 121 8.66 -16.25 -10.20
C ILE A 121 10.13 -15.93 -9.96
N ALA A 122 10.62 -16.09 -8.73
CA ALA A 122 12.01 -15.86 -8.38
C ALA A 122 12.95 -16.79 -9.16
N ASP A 123 12.61 -18.07 -9.28
CA ASP A 123 13.39 -19.05 -10.04
C ASP A 123 13.46 -18.70 -11.53
N THR A 124 12.38 -18.20 -12.11
CA THR A 124 12.32 -17.76 -13.52
C THR A 124 13.14 -16.49 -13.77
N LEU A 125 13.29 -15.65 -12.75
CA LEU A 125 14.06 -14.39 -12.84
C LEU A 125 15.56 -14.57 -12.61
N LYS A 126 16.06 -15.77 -12.28
CA LYS A 126 17.50 -16.02 -12.09
C LYS A 126 18.30 -15.67 -13.33
N GLY A 127 19.29 -14.81 -13.13
CA GLY A 127 20.17 -14.36 -14.22
C GLY A 127 19.57 -13.32 -15.17
N VAL A 128 18.39 -12.80 -14.86
CA VAL A 128 17.72 -11.74 -15.64
C VAL A 128 18.00 -10.38 -14.99
N ASP A 129 18.32 -9.39 -15.82
CA ASP A 129 18.48 -8.00 -15.38
C ASP A 129 17.24 -7.18 -15.76
N ILE A 130 16.21 -7.22 -14.93
CA ILE A 130 14.98 -6.44 -15.07
C ILE A 130 14.56 -5.82 -13.73
N PRO A 131 14.07 -4.57 -13.70
CA PRO A 131 13.47 -4.02 -12.48
C PRO A 131 12.17 -4.76 -12.12
N VAL A 132 11.98 -5.00 -10.82
CA VAL A 132 10.76 -5.65 -10.32
C VAL A 132 10.17 -4.84 -9.16
N LEU A 133 8.88 -4.58 -9.22
CA LEU A 133 8.13 -4.00 -8.11
C LEU A 133 7.23 -5.07 -7.48
N VAL A 134 7.24 -5.14 -6.16
CA VAL A 134 6.43 -6.12 -5.40
C VAL A 134 5.33 -5.39 -4.65
N LYS A 135 4.05 -5.65 -5.00
CA LYS A 135 2.92 -5.10 -4.23
C LYS A 135 2.90 -5.68 -2.82
N ASN A 136 2.38 -4.92 -1.84
CA ASN A 136 2.09 -5.51 -0.54
C ASN A 136 1.05 -6.63 -0.69
N PRO A 137 1.11 -7.69 0.16
CA PRO A 137 0.10 -8.73 0.18
C PRO A 137 -1.29 -8.16 0.48
N VAL A 138 -2.35 -8.92 0.15
CA VAL A 138 -3.74 -8.49 0.34
C VAL A 138 -4.05 -8.22 1.81
N ASN A 139 -3.58 -9.10 2.69
CA ASN A 139 -3.68 -8.99 4.15
C ASN A 139 -2.52 -8.18 4.74
N PRO A 140 -2.69 -7.55 5.91
CA PRO A 140 -1.67 -6.73 6.55
C PRO A 140 -0.60 -7.57 7.24
N ASP A 141 0.28 -8.17 6.45
CA ASP A 141 1.36 -9.05 6.89
C ASP A 141 2.69 -8.54 6.34
N LEU A 142 3.47 -7.88 7.20
CA LEU A 142 4.76 -7.30 6.84
C LEU A 142 5.81 -8.38 6.60
N GLU A 143 5.81 -9.47 7.38
CA GLU A 143 6.77 -10.56 7.24
C GLU A 143 6.60 -11.28 5.91
N LEU A 144 5.35 -11.49 5.50
CA LEU A 144 5.03 -12.07 4.19
C LEU A 144 5.51 -11.17 3.04
N TRP A 145 5.38 -9.84 3.19
CA TRP A 145 5.87 -8.88 2.19
C TRP A 145 7.39 -8.91 2.09
N ILE A 146 8.09 -8.87 3.22
CA ILE A 146 9.55 -8.95 3.29
C ILE A 146 10.04 -10.29 2.73
N GLY A 147 9.43 -11.40 3.12
CA GLY A 147 9.78 -12.72 2.60
C GLY A 147 9.64 -12.83 1.08
N GLY A 148 8.63 -12.16 0.50
CA GLY A 148 8.49 -12.04 -0.96
C GLY A 148 9.64 -11.26 -1.60
N LEU A 149 10.04 -10.14 -1.00
CA LEU A 149 11.18 -9.33 -1.46
C LEU A 149 12.50 -10.11 -1.38
N GLU A 150 12.73 -10.82 -0.29
CA GLU A 150 13.92 -11.64 -0.09
C GLU A 150 14.08 -12.71 -1.17
N ARG A 151 13.00 -13.42 -1.53
CA ARG A 151 13.02 -14.43 -2.60
C ARG A 151 13.45 -13.85 -3.95
N ILE A 152 12.87 -12.71 -4.33
CA ILE A 152 13.19 -12.01 -5.58
C ILE A 152 14.63 -11.49 -5.55
N ASN A 153 15.08 -10.93 -4.43
CA ASN A 153 16.44 -10.42 -4.27
C ASN A 153 17.49 -11.55 -4.28
N GLN A 154 17.21 -12.68 -3.63
CA GLN A 154 18.07 -13.88 -3.65
C GLN A 154 18.18 -14.51 -5.04
N ALA A 155 17.18 -14.34 -5.89
CA ALA A 155 17.27 -14.75 -7.31
C ALA A 155 18.20 -13.86 -8.16
N GLY A 156 18.74 -12.78 -7.58
CA GLY A 156 19.67 -11.86 -8.24
C GLY A 156 19.06 -10.55 -8.72
N ILE A 157 17.77 -10.32 -8.47
CA ILE A 157 17.13 -9.04 -8.81
C ILE A 157 17.52 -7.99 -7.77
N THR A 158 18.41 -7.08 -8.17
CA THR A 158 18.90 -5.97 -7.33
C THR A 158 18.12 -4.67 -7.56
N ARG A 159 17.58 -4.47 -8.78
CA ARG A 159 16.68 -3.35 -9.11
C ARG A 159 15.27 -3.67 -8.63
N LEU A 160 15.08 -3.57 -7.31
CA LEU A 160 13.86 -3.97 -6.61
C LEU A 160 13.20 -2.76 -5.94
N GLY A 161 11.88 -2.71 -5.98
CA GLY A 161 11.07 -1.73 -5.27
C GLY A 161 9.74 -2.32 -4.85
N VAL A 162 8.91 -1.53 -4.19
CA VAL A 162 7.60 -1.97 -3.72
C VAL A 162 6.48 -1.03 -4.13
N ILE A 163 5.27 -1.59 -4.20
CA ILE A 163 4.03 -0.84 -4.41
C ILE A 163 3.14 -1.03 -3.19
N HIS A 164 2.83 0.07 -2.51
CA HIS A 164 1.86 0.10 -1.44
C HIS A 164 0.46 0.43 -1.98
N ARG A 165 -0.45 -0.57 -1.95
CA ARG A 165 -1.82 -0.48 -2.48
C ARG A 165 -2.92 -0.57 -1.40
N GLY A 166 -2.53 -0.51 -0.11
CA GLY A 166 -3.42 -0.75 1.01
C GLY A 166 -3.73 -2.23 1.23
N PHE A 167 -4.44 -2.52 2.32
CA PHE A 167 -4.76 -3.89 2.76
C PHE A 167 -6.27 -4.11 2.79
N SER A 168 -6.69 -5.32 2.43
CA SER A 168 -8.09 -5.71 2.55
C SER A 168 -8.43 -5.96 4.02
N THR A 169 -9.51 -5.34 4.48
CA THR A 169 -10.09 -5.55 5.81
C THR A 169 -11.53 -5.98 5.67
N TYR A 170 -12.05 -6.64 6.70
CA TYR A 170 -13.46 -7.05 6.74
C TYR A 170 -14.39 -5.83 6.75
N GLU A 171 -14.04 -4.81 7.50
CA GLU A 171 -14.83 -3.59 7.59
C GLU A 171 -14.64 -2.71 6.36
N LYS A 172 -15.75 -2.29 5.76
CA LYS A 172 -15.76 -1.30 4.67
C LYS A 172 -15.82 0.09 5.27
N LYS A 173 -14.69 0.80 5.25
CA LYS A 173 -14.58 2.22 5.63
C LYS A 173 -14.53 3.11 4.37
N LEU A 174 -13.96 4.29 4.50
CA LEU A 174 -13.79 5.27 3.41
C LEU A 174 -13.03 4.69 2.21
N TYR A 175 -11.99 3.89 2.48
CA TYR A 175 -11.09 3.34 1.49
C TYR A 175 -11.53 1.94 1.02
N ARG A 176 -11.23 1.62 -0.24
CA ARG A 176 -11.38 0.25 -0.75
C ARG A 176 -10.43 -0.72 -0.07
N ASN A 177 -9.19 -0.27 0.14
CA ASN A 177 -8.17 -1.00 0.89
C ASN A 177 -7.57 -0.04 1.92
N LEU A 178 -7.58 -0.44 3.18
CA LEU A 178 -7.11 0.42 4.26
C LEU A 178 -5.60 0.67 4.12
N PRO A 179 -5.14 1.93 4.11
CA PRO A 179 -3.74 2.23 3.83
C PRO A 179 -2.77 1.70 4.89
N MET A 180 -3.16 1.67 6.19
CA MET A 180 -2.29 1.20 7.29
C MET A 180 -0.85 1.69 7.12
N TRP A 181 -0.66 3.01 7.05
CA TRP A 181 0.60 3.66 6.71
C TRP A 181 1.79 3.25 7.59
N HIS A 182 1.54 2.79 8.82
CA HIS A 182 2.57 2.26 9.70
C HIS A 182 3.31 1.06 9.11
N ILE A 183 2.66 0.24 8.26
CA ILE A 183 3.29 -0.94 7.66
C ILE A 183 4.37 -0.56 6.62
N PRO A 184 4.10 0.28 5.59
CA PRO A 184 5.16 0.70 4.68
C PRO A 184 6.22 1.59 5.35
N ILE A 185 5.88 2.33 6.42
CA ILE A 185 6.87 3.06 7.22
C ILE A 185 7.81 2.08 7.93
N GLU A 186 7.28 1.03 8.55
CA GLU A 186 8.09 -0.03 9.19
C GLU A 186 8.89 -0.83 8.15
N LEU A 187 8.33 -1.09 6.97
CA LEU A 187 9.10 -1.69 5.87
C LEU A 187 10.32 -0.85 5.50
N ARG A 188 10.16 0.48 5.35
CA ARG A 188 11.27 1.39 5.05
C ARG A 188 12.32 1.38 6.15
N ARG A 189 11.90 1.32 7.43
CA ARG A 189 12.82 1.21 8.57
C ARG A 189 13.65 -0.09 8.52
N ARG A 190 13.04 -1.21 8.14
CA ARG A 190 13.70 -2.53 8.08
C ARG A 190 14.49 -2.76 6.79
N CYS A 191 14.08 -2.14 5.71
CA CYS A 191 14.70 -2.24 4.39
C CYS A 191 15.08 -0.84 3.87
N PRO A 192 16.11 -0.19 4.45
CA PRO A 192 16.53 1.14 4.04
C PRO A 192 17.00 1.13 2.58
N GLY A 193 16.68 2.19 1.84
CA GLY A 193 17.01 2.32 0.42
C GLY A 193 16.06 1.59 -0.54
N LEU A 194 15.06 0.85 -0.05
CA LEU A 194 14.04 0.23 -0.88
C LEU A 194 13.04 1.28 -1.38
N PRO A 195 12.92 1.51 -2.71
CA PRO A 195 11.96 2.47 -3.25
C PRO A 195 10.52 2.04 -3.03
N ILE A 196 9.66 2.98 -2.59
CA ILE A 196 8.25 2.75 -2.30
C ILE A 196 7.38 3.59 -3.24
N PHE A 197 6.49 2.94 -3.97
CA PHE A 197 5.48 3.58 -4.82
C PHE A 197 4.10 3.51 -4.17
N GLY A 198 3.39 4.64 -4.10
CA GLY A 198 2.00 4.66 -3.66
C GLY A 198 1.04 4.29 -4.79
N ASP A 199 0.02 3.49 -4.48
CA ASP A 199 -1.05 3.12 -5.42
C ASP A 199 -2.39 3.72 -4.93
N PRO A 200 -2.64 5.02 -5.20
CA PRO A 200 -3.82 5.73 -4.72
C PRO A 200 -5.11 5.17 -5.29
N SER A 201 -5.08 4.63 -6.52
CA SER A 201 -6.25 4.06 -7.19
C SER A 201 -6.79 2.85 -6.42
N HIS A 202 -5.93 1.93 -6.03
CA HIS A 202 -6.36 0.73 -5.29
C HIS A 202 -6.62 1.00 -3.81
N ILE A 203 -5.91 1.96 -3.18
CA ILE A 203 -6.22 2.39 -1.82
C ILE A 203 -7.61 3.02 -1.78
N GLY A 204 -7.86 4.02 -2.63
CA GLY A 204 -9.09 4.80 -2.64
C GLY A 204 -10.29 4.02 -3.18
N GLY A 205 -10.14 3.35 -4.31
CA GLY A 205 -11.23 2.69 -5.04
C GLY A 205 -12.23 3.66 -5.67
N LYS A 206 -11.96 4.97 -5.60
CA LYS A 206 -12.80 6.06 -6.10
C LYS A 206 -11.92 7.20 -6.61
N ARG A 207 -12.36 7.86 -7.70
CA ARG A 207 -11.60 8.96 -8.35
C ARG A 207 -11.31 10.13 -7.42
N GLU A 208 -12.28 10.53 -6.61
CA GLU A 208 -12.14 11.66 -5.68
C GLU A 208 -11.05 11.45 -4.61
N LEU A 209 -10.66 10.21 -4.35
CA LEU A 209 -9.61 9.88 -3.37
C LEU A 209 -8.23 9.82 -4.00
N VAL A 210 -8.08 9.82 -5.33
CA VAL A 210 -6.77 9.69 -5.99
C VAL A 210 -5.87 10.86 -5.63
N ALA A 211 -6.34 12.11 -5.80
CA ALA A 211 -5.54 13.30 -5.53
C ALA A 211 -5.06 13.40 -4.07
N PRO A 212 -5.94 13.30 -3.04
CA PRO A 212 -5.47 13.34 -1.66
C PRO A 212 -4.53 12.20 -1.30
N LEU A 213 -4.72 11.00 -1.85
CA LEU A 213 -3.83 9.86 -1.59
C LEU A 213 -2.48 10.00 -2.29
N CYS A 214 -2.43 10.61 -3.49
CA CYS A 214 -1.16 11.01 -4.11
C CYS A 214 -0.38 11.95 -3.19
N GLN A 215 -1.03 12.98 -2.64
CA GLN A 215 -0.37 13.91 -1.74
C GLN A 215 0.10 13.22 -0.45
N GLN A 216 -0.73 12.35 0.16
CA GLN A 216 -0.33 11.59 1.35
C GLN A 216 0.92 10.73 1.10
N ALA A 217 1.01 10.08 -0.07
CA ALA A 217 2.21 9.32 -0.44
C ALA A 217 3.46 10.22 -0.50
N MET A 218 3.34 11.42 -1.08
CA MET A 218 4.44 12.39 -1.12
C MET A 218 4.80 12.93 0.27
N ASP A 219 3.81 13.21 1.11
CA ASP A 219 4.02 13.66 2.49
C ASP A 219 4.73 12.60 3.35
N LEU A 220 4.52 11.30 3.06
CA LEU A 220 5.22 10.18 3.67
C LEU A 220 6.59 9.89 3.04
N GLY A 221 7.00 10.70 2.06
CA GLY A 221 8.29 10.58 1.38
C GLY A 221 8.41 9.36 0.48
N PHE A 222 7.31 8.87 -0.12
CA PHE A 222 7.38 7.81 -1.11
C PHE A 222 8.11 8.28 -2.36
N ASP A 223 8.77 7.35 -3.05
CA ASP A 223 9.66 7.64 -4.17
C ASP A 223 8.91 7.83 -5.49
N GLY A 224 7.67 7.34 -5.55
CA GLY A 224 6.85 7.43 -6.76
C GLY A 224 5.40 7.05 -6.54
N LEU A 225 4.67 7.09 -7.64
CA LEU A 225 3.25 6.77 -7.72
C LEU A 225 2.98 5.78 -8.84
N ILE A 226 2.05 4.85 -8.62
CA ILE A 226 1.45 4.04 -9.67
C ILE A 226 -0.05 4.33 -9.71
N VAL A 227 -0.54 4.93 -10.81
CA VAL A 227 -1.90 5.45 -10.89
C VAL A 227 -2.64 4.85 -12.06
N GLU A 228 -3.88 4.43 -11.85
CA GLU A 228 -4.74 3.98 -12.93
C GLU A 228 -5.33 5.16 -13.68
N SER A 229 -4.97 5.25 -14.98
CA SER A 229 -5.45 6.29 -15.89
C SER A 229 -5.93 5.66 -17.20
N HIS A 230 -7.07 6.12 -17.70
CA HIS A 230 -7.75 5.56 -18.86
C HIS A 230 -8.30 6.69 -19.75
N CYS A 231 -8.22 6.56 -21.06
CA CYS A 231 -8.72 7.56 -22.00
C CYS A 231 -10.23 7.85 -21.85
N ASN A 232 -11.00 6.85 -21.42
CA ASN A 232 -12.42 6.98 -21.07
C ASN A 232 -12.75 6.07 -19.89
N PRO A 233 -12.51 6.52 -18.63
CA PRO A 233 -12.65 5.69 -17.43
C PRO A 233 -14.04 5.08 -17.24
N ASP A 234 -15.09 5.75 -17.69
CA ASP A 234 -16.49 5.28 -17.49
C ASP A 234 -16.82 4.09 -18.41
N ALA A 235 -16.08 3.91 -19.50
CA ALA A 235 -16.20 2.75 -20.39
C ALA A 235 -15.23 1.61 -20.06
N ALA A 236 -14.40 1.74 -19.02
CA ALA A 236 -13.42 0.73 -18.66
C ALA A 236 -14.07 -0.60 -18.24
N TRP A 237 -13.51 -1.72 -18.71
CA TRP A 237 -14.00 -3.07 -18.40
C TRP A 237 -13.62 -3.54 -16.99
N SER A 238 -12.68 -2.84 -16.35
CA SER A 238 -12.25 -3.14 -15.00
C SER A 238 -12.02 -1.87 -14.19
N ASP A 239 -12.43 -1.91 -12.92
CA ASP A 239 -12.16 -0.88 -11.89
C ASP A 239 -12.43 0.57 -12.35
N ALA A 240 -13.49 0.78 -13.15
CA ALA A 240 -13.87 2.06 -13.76
C ALA A 240 -13.96 3.23 -12.75
N SER A 241 -14.45 2.98 -11.54
CA SER A 241 -14.70 4.00 -10.52
C SER A 241 -13.45 4.65 -9.94
N GLN A 242 -12.28 4.01 -10.07
CA GLN A 242 -11.01 4.47 -9.46
C GLN A 242 -10.02 5.04 -10.48
N GLN A 243 -10.28 4.89 -11.77
CA GLN A 243 -9.42 5.40 -12.83
C GLN A 243 -9.72 6.88 -13.11
N VAL A 244 -8.67 7.65 -13.39
CA VAL A 244 -8.76 9.05 -13.79
C VAL A 244 -8.39 9.21 -15.26
N THR A 245 -8.81 10.30 -15.92
CA THR A 245 -8.32 10.60 -17.27
C THR A 245 -6.87 11.09 -17.23
N PRO A 246 -6.11 10.99 -18.36
CA PRO A 246 -4.78 11.58 -18.45
C PRO A 246 -4.71 13.08 -18.09
N ASP A 247 -5.73 13.85 -18.46
CA ASP A 247 -5.81 15.28 -18.12
C ASP A 247 -5.99 15.51 -16.60
N VAL A 248 -6.84 14.70 -15.97
CA VAL A 248 -7.04 14.78 -14.51
C VAL A 248 -5.76 14.35 -13.78
N LEU A 249 -5.06 13.31 -14.26
CA LEU A 249 -3.80 12.89 -13.67
C LEU A 249 -2.74 14.00 -13.78
N ASP A 250 -2.59 14.62 -14.94
CA ASP A 250 -1.66 15.74 -15.14
C ASP A 250 -1.95 16.89 -14.18
N PHE A 251 -3.21 17.27 -14.05
CA PHE A 251 -3.62 18.30 -13.08
C PHE A 251 -3.28 17.91 -11.64
N ILE A 252 -3.47 16.64 -11.25
CA ILE A 252 -3.09 16.16 -9.92
C ILE A 252 -1.59 16.29 -9.72
N LEU A 253 -0.79 15.82 -10.69
CA LEU A 253 0.67 15.84 -10.59
C LEU A 253 1.23 17.28 -10.48
N ASP A 254 0.67 18.21 -11.21
CA ASP A 254 1.08 19.64 -11.16
C ASP A 254 0.74 20.32 -9.83
N LYS A 255 -0.21 19.79 -9.08
CA LYS A 255 -0.61 20.33 -7.77
C LYS A 255 0.10 19.65 -6.60
N LEU A 256 0.84 18.58 -6.83
CA LEU A 256 1.55 17.89 -5.76
C LEU A 256 2.63 18.77 -5.14
N VAL A 257 2.65 18.80 -3.82
CA VAL A 257 3.71 19.41 -3.03
C VAL A 257 4.74 18.33 -2.73
N ILE A 258 5.90 18.40 -3.38
CA ILE A 258 7.02 17.49 -3.12
C ILE A 258 7.80 18.02 -1.93
N ARG A 259 7.82 17.25 -0.83
CA ARG A 259 8.54 17.63 0.38
C ARG A 259 9.92 16.97 0.40
N LYS A 260 10.92 17.76 0.78
CA LYS A 260 12.29 17.25 0.96
C LYS A 260 12.47 16.76 2.40
N ILE A 261 13.22 15.68 2.58
CA ILE A 261 13.71 15.28 3.91
C ILE A 261 14.76 16.31 4.30
N THR A 262 14.41 17.19 5.25
CA THR A 262 15.31 18.22 5.79
C THR A 262 15.86 17.77 7.12
N GLU A 263 17.04 18.29 7.49
CA GLU A 263 17.59 18.10 8.83
C GLU A 263 16.62 18.64 9.90
N THR A 264 16.63 17.98 11.06
CA THR A 264 15.76 18.32 12.18
C THR A 264 16.14 19.68 12.74
N THR A 265 15.23 20.65 12.70
CA THR A 265 15.41 21.97 13.29
C THR A 265 15.28 21.95 14.82
N GLU A 266 15.86 22.96 15.51
CA GLU A 266 15.69 23.08 16.97
C GLU A 266 14.22 23.18 17.39
N SER A 267 13.40 23.91 16.63
CA SER A 267 11.96 24.03 16.89
C SER A 267 11.24 22.67 16.80
N LEU A 268 11.58 21.85 15.79
CA LEU A 268 11.00 20.49 15.65
C LEU A 268 11.46 19.59 16.80
N THR A 269 12.73 19.70 17.23
CA THR A 269 13.26 18.96 18.38
C THR A 269 12.53 19.34 19.67
N ALA A 270 12.24 20.62 19.87
CA ALA A 270 11.49 21.09 21.04
C ALA A 270 10.04 20.55 21.06
N LEU A 271 9.36 20.54 19.90
CA LEU A 271 8.02 19.95 19.78
C LEU A 271 8.01 18.45 20.03
N ARG A 272 9.00 17.71 19.51
CA ARG A 272 9.14 16.26 19.77
C ARG A 272 9.35 15.96 21.26
N ARG A 273 10.15 16.78 21.94
CA ARG A 273 10.35 16.65 23.40
C ARG A 273 9.05 16.84 24.18
N GLN A 274 8.18 17.78 23.77
CA GLN A 274 6.86 17.94 24.38
C GLN A 274 5.98 16.71 24.19
N ILE A 275 6.02 16.08 22.99
CA ILE A 275 5.32 14.82 22.73
C ILE A 275 5.85 13.72 23.66
N ASP A 276 7.18 13.57 23.79
CA ASP A 276 7.81 12.56 24.64
C ASP A 276 7.37 12.70 26.12
N GLU A 277 7.23 13.94 26.61
CA GLU A 277 6.72 14.22 27.97
C GLU A 277 5.24 13.80 28.13
N ILE A 278 4.41 14.06 27.11
CA ILE A 278 3.01 13.63 27.08
C ILE A 278 2.92 12.10 27.02
N ASP A 279 3.73 11.45 26.20
CA ASP A 279 3.76 9.99 26.05
C ASP A 279 4.17 9.31 27.37
N ASN A 280 5.15 9.86 28.10
CA ASN A 280 5.51 9.40 29.43
C ASN A 280 4.32 9.49 30.42
N SER A 281 3.59 10.61 30.39
CA SER A 281 2.40 10.79 31.21
C SER A 281 1.28 9.81 30.85
N LEU A 282 1.12 9.52 29.54
CA LEU A 282 0.15 8.54 29.06
C LEU A 282 0.48 7.12 29.55
N ILE A 283 1.76 6.72 29.51
CA ILE A 283 2.22 5.42 30.05
C ILE A 283 1.94 5.30 31.54
N GLU A 284 2.18 6.37 32.32
CA GLU A 284 1.86 6.39 33.76
C GLU A 284 0.36 6.21 34.02
N LEU A 285 -0.50 6.89 33.23
CA LEU A 285 -1.95 6.77 33.36
C LEU A 285 -2.43 5.36 32.99
N LEU A 286 -1.88 4.77 31.93
CA LEU A 286 -2.16 3.38 31.54
C LEU A 286 -1.73 2.40 32.63
N SER A 287 -0.55 2.60 33.23
CA SER A 287 -0.07 1.78 34.38
C SER A 287 -1.04 1.84 35.55
N LYS A 288 -1.49 3.05 35.93
CA LYS A 288 -2.49 3.22 36.99
C LYS A 288 -3.80 2.50 36.65
N ARG A 289 -4.26 2.60 35.40
CA ARG A 289 -5.47 1.92 34.91
C ARG A 289 -5.33 0.40 34.99
N MET A 290 -4.18 -0.16 34.59
CA MET A 290 -3.94 -1.60 34.66
C MET A 290 -3.88 -2.14 36.08
N ARG A 291 -3.37 -1.35 37.02
CA ARG A 291 -3.44 -1.72 38.44
C ARG A 291 -4.88 -1.90 38.90
N ILE A 292 -5.77 -0.94 38.60
CA ILE A 292 -7.20 -1.05 38.92
C ILE A 292 -7.84 -2.26 38.17
N SER A 293 -7.43 -2.53 36.94
CA SER A 293 -7.89 -3.72 36.21
C SER A 293 -7.55 -5.02 36.92
N ARG A 294 -6.36 -5.15 37.52
CA ARG A 294 -5.98 -6.31 38.33
C ARG A 294 -6.84 -6.42 39.61
N GLU A 295 -7.06 -5.31 40.29
CA GLU A 295 -7.95 -5.26 41.48
C GLU A 295 -9.38 -5.72 41.13
N ILE A 296 -9.90 -5.34 39.92
CA ILE A 296 -11.18 -5.84 39.40
C ILE A 296 -11.11 -7.34 39.14
N GLY A 297 -10.00 -7.86 38.62
CA GLY A 297 -9.79 -9.30 38.39
C GLY A 297 -9.85 -10.09 39.69
N GLU A 298 -9.18 -9.60 40.76
CA GLU A 298 -9.25 -10.22 42.10
C GLU A 298 -10.67 -10.21 42.65
N TYR A 299 -11.39 -9.11 42.49
CA TYR A 299 -12.78 -9.01 42.93
C TYR A 299 -13.65 -10.02 42.20
N LYS A 300 -13.53 -10.12 40.86
CA LYS A 300 -14.29 -11.08 40.06
C LYS A 300 -13.99 -12.51 40.43
N ARG A 301 -12.73 -12.86 40.66
CA ARG A 301 -12.31 -14.19 41.15
C ARG A 301 -13.00 -14.55 42.44
N LYS A 302 -13.03 -13.62 43.39
CA LYS A 302 -13.66 -13.84 44.72
C LYS A 302 -15.18 -14.01 44.67
N HIS A 303 -15.82 -13.57 43.59
CA HIS A 303 -17.28 -13.58 43.41
C HIS A 303 -17.74 -14.46 42.26
N ASP A 304 -16.87 -15.34 41.72
CA ASP A 304 -17.15 -16.23 40.58
C ASP A 304 -17.76 -15.53 39.36
N MET A 305 -17.27 -14.31 39.06
CA MET A 305 -17.76 -13.49 37.95
C MET A 305 -16.93 -13.70 36.70
N THR A 306 -17.57 -13.63 35.54
CA THR A 306 -16.87 -13.65 34.22
C THR A 306 -16.02 -12.40 34.01
N VAL A 307 -14.90 -12.53 33.28
CA VAL A 307 -13.99 -11.39 33.00
C VAL A 307 -14.67 -10.35 32.13
N VAL A 308 -15.33 -10.78 31.05
CA VAL A 308 -15.94 -9.87 30.07
C VAL A 308 -17.38 -9.59 30.40
N GLN A 309 -17.74 -8.29 30.40
CA GLN A 309 -19.13 -7.78 30.49
C GLN A 309 -19.41 -6.96 29.23
N THR A 310 -20.09 -7.55 28.26
CA THR A 310 -20.28 -6.99 26.90
C THR A 310 -20.95 -5.61 26.94
N SER A 311 -21.95 -5.40 27.83
CA SER A 311 -22.61 -4.10 27.98
C SER A 311 -21.66 -2.99 28.39
N ARG A 312 -20.74 -3.28 29.32
CA ARG A 312 -19.73 -2.32 29.78
C ARG A 312 -18.70 -2.02 28.71
N TYR A 313 -18.31 -3.00 27.91
CA TYR A 313 -17.41 -2.83 26.77
C TYR A 313 -18.00 -1.84 25.75
N THR A 314 -19.23 -2.06 25.31
CA THR A 314 -19.93 -1.17 24.37
C THR A 314 -20.06 0.26 24.90
N GLU A 315 -20.45 0.40 26.17
CA GLU A 315 -20.57 1.71 26.84
C GLU A 315 -19.23 2.48 26.82
N ILE A 316 -18.12 1.79 27.08
CA ILE A 316 -16.78 2.44 27.08
C ILE A 316 -16.46 2.95 25.67
N LEU A 317 -16.61 2.13 24.63
CA LEU A 317 -16.27 2.52 23.28
C LEU A 317 -17.11 3.71 22.80
N ASP A 318 -18.43 3.69 23.00
CA ASP A 318 -19.33 4.76 22.56
C ASP A 318 -19.03 6.07 23.31
N LYS A 319 -18.91 6.00 24.64
CA LYS A 319 -18.64 7.18 25.46
C LYS A 319 -17.26 7.80 25.13
N ARG A 320 -16.23 6.98 24.98
CA ARG A 320 -14.88 7.48 24.68
C ARG A 320 -14.77 7.97 23.24
N GLY A 321 -15.38 7.29 22.27
CA GLY A 321 -15.46 7.77 20.89
C GLY A 321 -16.10 9.16 20.80
N ALA A 322 -17.25 9.37 21.49
CA ALA A 322 -17.90 10.68 21.55
C ALA A 322 -17.02 11.76 22.23
N GLN A 323 -16.31 11.43 23.32
CA GLN A 323 -15.38 12.35 23.96
C GLN A 323 -14.20 12.72 23.06
N GLY A 324 -13.66 11.76 22.30
CA GLY A 324 -12.59 12.00 21.35
C GLY A 324 -12.95 13.04 20.28
N VAL A 325 -14.18 12.95 19.77
CA VAL A 325 -14.68 13.92 18.78
C VAL A 325 -14.71 15.35 19.35
N LEU A 326 -15.13 15.52 20.60
CA LEU A 326 -15.12 16.83 21.28
C LEU A 326 -13.69 17.40 21.47
N CYS A 327 -12.69 16.52 21.46
CA CYS A 327 -11.27 16.90 21.55
C CYS A 327 -10.58 17.00 20.16
N GLY A 328 -11.33 16.98 19.07
CA GLY A 328 -10.79 17.10 17.71
C GLY A 328 -10.19 15.81 17.13
N MET A 329 -10.44 14.65 17.76
CA MET A 329 -9.97 13.36 17.29
C MET A 329 -11.10 12.59 16.58
N SER A 330 -10.76 11.65 15.69
CA SER A 330 -11.78 10.79 15.09
C SER A 330 -12.34 9.79 16.11
N SER A 331 -13.65 9.52 16.02
CA SER A 331 -14.31 8.52 16.88
C SER A 331 -13.66 7.14 16.72
N ASP A 332 -13.34 6.75 15.48
CA ASP A 332 -12.74 5.45 15.16
C ASP A 332 -11.37 5.30 15.80
N PHE A 333 -10.50 6.33 15.68
CA PHE A 333 -9.19 6.31 16.34
C PHE A 333 -9.30 6.08 17.85
N ILE A 334 -10.22 6.80 18.52
CA ILE A 334 -10.39 6.64 19.97
C ILE A 334 -10.99 5.29 20.32
N LYS A 335 -11.90 4.75 19.52
CA LYS A 335 -12.42 3.39 19.71
C LYS A 335 -11.31 2.35 19.59
N ASP A 336 -10.49 2.40 18.54
CA ASP A 336 -9.37 1.47 18.31
C ASP A 336 -8.36 1.51 19.51
N VAL A 337 -8.03 2.70 20.01
CA VAL A 337 -7.17 2.86 21.21
C VAL A 337 -7.82 2.21 22.44
N PHE A 338 -9.10 2.46 22.69
CA PHE A 338 -9.77 1.91 23.87
C PHE A 338 -10.07 0.41 23.74
N GLU A 339 -10.19 -0.14 22.53
CA GLU A 339 -10.20 -1.58 22.28
C GLU A 339 -8.89 -2.23 22.71
N SER A 340 -7.75 -1.70 22.25
CA SER A 340 -6.42 -2.21 22.63
C SER A 340 -6.20 -2.13 24.15
N ILE A 341 -6.60 -1.01 24.79
CA ILE A 341 -6.53 -0.86 26.24
C ILE A 341 -7.45 -1.87 26.96
N HIS A 342 -8.60 -2.20 26.39
CA HIS A 342 -9.54 -3.16 26.96
C HIS A 342 -9.00 -4.59 26.85
N GLU A 343 -8.43 -4.96 25.70
CA GLU A 343 -7.78 -6.27 25.50
C GLU A 343 -6.68 -6.50 26.55
N GLU A 344 -5.81 -5.51 26.76
CA GLU A 344 -4.77 -5.60 27.80
C GLU A 344 -5.38 -5.70 29.21
N SER A 345 -6.49 -4.99 29.50
CA SER A 345 -7.19 -5.09 30.77
C SER A 345 -7.76 -6.49 30.98
N VAL A 346 -8.34 -7.12 29.95
CA VAL A 346 -8.87 -8.49 30.00
C VAL A 346 -7.72 -9.48 30.23
N ARG A 347 -6.61 -9.33 29.50
CA ARG A 347 -5.42 -10.17 29.67
C ARG A 347 -4.94 -10.17 31.12
N GLN A 348 -4.78 -8.99 31.73
CA GLN A 348 -4.31 -8.86 33.11
C GLN A 348 -5.31 -9.38 34.15
N GLN A 349 -6.62 -9.24 33.91
CA GLN A 349 -7.64 -9.85 34.76
C GLN A 349 -7.59 -11.37 34.71
N ILE A 350 -7.44 -11.98 33.52
CA ILE A 350 -7.30 -13.43 33.33
C ILE A 350 -6.06 -13.95 34.07
N GLU A 351 -4.93 -13.26 33.98
CA GLU A 351 -3.70 -13.65 34.71
C GLU A 351 -3.93 -13.71 36.23
N VAL A 352 -4.60 -12.72 36.79
CA VAL A 352 -4.93 -12.67 38.23
C VAL A 352 -5.95 -13.75 38.63
N MET A 353 -6.91 -14.04 37.74
CA MET A 353 -7.95 -15.05 38.01
C MET A 353 -7.41 -16.48 37.99
N ASN A 354 -6.31 -16.73 37.26
CA ASN A 354 -5.68 -18.05 37.13
C ASN A 354 -4.53 -18.29 38.15
N GLN A 355 -4.20 -17.29 38.96
CA GLN A 355 -3.30 -17.42 40.14
C GLN A 355 -4.07 -17.91 41.38
#